data_a980456b9156816d1275b803b0217849
#
_entry.id   a980456b9156816d1275b803b0217849
#
_cell.length_a   1.000
_cell.length_b   1.000
_cell.length_c   1.000
_cell.angle_alpha   90.00
_cell.angle_beta   90.00
_cell.angle_gamma   90.00
#
_symmetry.space_group_name_H-M   'P 1'
#
loop_
_entity.id
_entity.type
_entity.pdbx_description
1 polymer ?
#
loop_
_entity_poly.entity_id
_entity_poly.type
_entity_poly.pdbx_seq_one_letter_code
_entity_poly.pdbx_strand_id
1 'polypeptide(L)'
;MKELVNLRFLDNEYNSTQLEFLTKFNVTNNLSQPKLNKIVLNFSFKDIAFNEKKVIPFFLALELITGQKSAVTVAKKPVLVLKVHKGTLTGCKVTLRKKQLFKFLDHLALALPRSEKFKGIFLDKIKKSNSNTFSINLYDLFIFYQLESELDPNVQQLQIVFVFNTKLIEEKVFLLSSYKLPILL
;
A
#
# COMPACT_ATOMS: atom_id res chain seq x y z
N MET A 1 -9.28 24.57 -4.00
CA MET A 1 -8.09 24.63 -4.88
C MET A 1 -7.87 23.24 -5.43
N LYS A 2 -8.25 22.97 -6.68
CA LYS A 2 -8.01 21.69 -7.34
C LYS A 2 -6.53 21.63 -7.70
N GLU A 3 -5.73 20.99 -6.87
CA GLU A 3 -4.37 20.64 -7.27
C GLU A 3 -4.44 19.64 -8.42
N LEU A 4 -4.22 20.15 -9.61
CA LEU A 4 -3.79 19.39 -10.77
C LEU A 4 -2.38 18.86 -10.47
N VAL A 5 -2.27 17.88 -9.58
CA VAL A 5 -1.07 17.05 -9.52
C VAL A 5 -0.97 16.41 -10.90
N ASN A 6 0.04 16.83 -11.64
CA ASN A 6 0.26 16.46 -13.02
C ASN A 6 0.47 14.94 -13.10
N LEU A 7 -0.62 14.19 -13.29
CA LEU A 7 -0.61 12.74 -13.55
C LEU A 7 0.26 12.34 -14.75
N ARG A 8 0.68 13.34 -15.56
CA ARG A 8 1.61 13.16 -16.68
C ARG A 8 2.97 12.60 -16.27
N PHE A 9 3.41 12.83 -15.03
CA PHE A 9 4.69 12.31 -14.54
C PHE A 9 4.68 10.78 -14.47
N LEU A 10 3.64 10.19 -13.91
CA LEU A 10 3.59 8.74 -13.72
C LEU A 10 3.31 7.98 -15.02
N ASP A 11 2.44 8.49 -15.87
CA ASP A 11 2.18 7.83 -17.16
C ASP A 11 3.45 7.83 -18.02
N ASN A 12 4.22 8.91 -18.02
CA ASN A 12 5.50 9.00 -18.76
C ASN A 12 6.59 8.13 -18.11
N GLU A 13 6.71 8.16 -16.77
CA GLU A 13 7.67 7.31 -16.05
C GLU A 13 7.31 5.82 -16.20
N TYR A 14 6.03 5.47 -16.18
CA TYR A 14 5.61 4.09 -16.41
C TYR A 14 6.02 3.59 -17.81
N ASN A 15 5.87 4.41 -18.85
CA ASN A 15 6.27 4.05 -20.20
C ASN A 15 7.80 3.96 -20.33
N SER A 16 8.56 4.86 -19.68
CA SER A 16 10.02 4.82 -19.67
C SER A 16 10.54 3.59 -18.93
N THR A 17 9.92 3.23 -17.79
CA THR A 17 10.33 2.04 -17.04
C THR A 17 10.05 0.74 -17.79
N GLN A 18 9.03 0.70 -18.64
CA GLN A 18 8.81 -0.46 -19.50
C GLN A 18 9.93 -0.64 -20.54
N LEU A 19 10.40 0.46 -21.14
CA LEU A 19 11.51 0.42 -22.08
C LEU A 19 12.82 0.00 -21.39
N GLU A 20 13.12 0.56 -20.23
CA GLU A 20 14.29 0.17 -19.42
C GLU A 20 14.23 -1.30 -19.01
N PHE A 21 13.05 -1.80 -18.70
CA PHE A 21 12.86 -3.22 -18.37
C PHE A 21 13.18 -4.12 -19.56
N LEU A 22 12.71 -3.78 -20.75
CA LEU A 22 12.98 -4.55 -21.97
C LEU A 22 14.49 -4.62 -22.27
N THR A 23 15.21 -3.53 -22.07
CA THR A 23 16.66 -3.49 -22.30
C THR A 23 17.44 -4.28 -21.25
N LYS A 24 17.00 -4.25 -19.98
CA LYS A 24 17.71 -4.90 -18.86
C LYS A 24 17.50 -6.42 -18.81
N PHE A 25 16.29 -6.89 -19.10
CA PHE A 25 15.89 -8.28 -18.91
C PHE A 25 15.71 -9.07 -20.20
N ASN A 26 16.02 -8.51 -21.39
CA ASN A 26 15.95 -9.18 -22.71
C ASN A 26 14.61 -9.92 -22.95
N VAL A 27 13.50 -9.29 -22.61
CA VAL A 27 12.18 -9.91 -22.71
C VAL A 27 11.70 -9.88 -24.15
N THR A 28 11.37 -11.04 -24.69
CA THR A 28 10.88 -11.18 -26.07
C THR A 28 9.39 -10.87 -26.22
N ASN A 29 8.60 -11.09 -25.15
CA ASN A 29 7.15 -10.90 -25.18
C ASN A 29 6.70 -9.70 -24.36
N ASN A 30 6.03 -8.73 -24.98
CA ASN A 30 5.51 -7.53 -24.32
C ASN A 30 4.48 -7.85 -23.22
N LEU A 31 3.77 -8.96 -23.30
CA LEU A 31 2.78 -9.41 -22.32
C LEU A 31 3.40 -10.02 -21.06
N SER A 32 4.64 -10.49 -21.12
CA SER A 32 5.36 -11.07 -19.97
C SER A 32 6.01 -10.03 -19.07
N GLN A 33 5.91 -8.75 -19.41
CA GLN A 33 6.47 -7.68 -18.60
C GLN A 33 5.91 -7.68 -17.17
N PRO A 34 6.75 -7.49 -16.15
CA PRO A 34 6.31 -7.36 -14.78
C PRO A 34 5.51 -6.08 -14.60
N LYS A 35 4.39 -6.20 -13.92
CA LYS A 35 3.45 -5.08 -13.64
C LYS A 35 2.97 -5.15 -12.21
N LEU A 36 2.73 -3.99 -11.64
CA LEU A 36 2.03 -3.87 -10.38
C LEU A 36 0.51 -3.89 -10.64
N ASN A 37 -0.13 -4.99 -10.27
CA ASN A 37 -1.55 -5.22 -10.58
C ASN A 37 -2.49 -4.40 -9.67
N LYS A 38 -2.17 -4.35 -8.38
CA LYS A 38 -2.97 -3.66 -7.36
C LYS A 38 -2.15 -3.39 -6.11
N ILE A 39 -2.60 -2.39 -5.36
CA ILE A 39 -2.16 -2.13 -3.98
C ILE A 39 -3.37 -2.33 -3.07
N VAL A 40 -3.19 -3.05 -1.98
CA VAL A 40 -4.22 -3.23 -0.95
C VAL A 40 -3.76 -2.55 0.32
N LEU A 41 -4.53 -1.58 0.79
CA LEU A 41 -4.36 -0.93 2.07
C LEU A 41 -5.30 -1.61 3.08
N ASN A 42 -4.78 -1.97 4.23
CA ASN A 42 -5.53 -2.68 5.24
C ASN A 42 -5.24 -2.15 6.64
N PHE A 43 -6.29 -1.78 7.36
CA PHE A 43 -6.24 -1.61 8.80
C PHE A 43 -6.85 -2.84 9.47
N SER A 44 -6.14 -3.41 10.44
CA SER A 44 -6.65 -4.46 11.29
C SER A 44 -6.81 -3.92 12.72
N PHE A 45 -7.92 -4.21 13.32
CA PHE A 45 -8.27 -3.73 14.64
C PHE A 45 -8.07 -4.84 15.68
N LYS A 46 -7.38 -4.54 16.77
CA LYS A 46 -7.15 -5.50 17.85
C LYS A 46 -8.25 -5.45 18.91
N ASP A 47 -8.83 -4.27 19.18
CA ASP A 47 -9.66 -4.01 20.37
C ASP A 47 -11.11 -3.62 20.07
N ILE A 48 -11.62 -3.96 18.89
CA ILE A 48 -12.93 -3.47 18.41
C ILE A 48 -14.13 -4.20 19.02
N ALA A 49 -13.91 -5.36 19.61
CA ALA A 49 -14.99 -6.07 20.30
C ALA A 49 -15.79 -5.20 21.28
N PHE A 50 -15.27 -4.02 21.63
CA PHE A 50 -15.85 -3.16 22.66
C PHE A 50 -16.34 -1.78 22.21
N ASN A 51 -15.94 -1.26 21.03
CA ASN A 51 -16.34 0.10 20.62
C ASN A 51 -16.33 0.29 19.09
N GLU A 52 -17.48 0.13 18.45
CA GLU A 52 -17.66 0.36 17.01
C GLU A 52 -17.36 1.81 16.58
N LYS A 53 -17.58 2.78 17.45
CA LYS A 53 -17.31 4.20 17.18
C LYS A 53 -15.82 4.50 16.92
N LYS A 54 -14.91 3.70 17.49
CA LYS A 54 -13.46 3.85 17.27
C LYS A 54 -13.01 3.45 15.86
N VAL A 55 -13.91 2.85 15.07
CA VAL A 55 -13.61 2.41 13.70
C VAL A 55 -13.75 3.54 12.68
N ILE A 56 -14.61 4.52 12.96
CA ILE A 56 -14.93 5.61 12.05
C ILE A 56 -13.68 6.39 11.58
N PRO A 57 -12.75 6.80 12.46
CA PRO A 57 -11.56 7.54 12.03
C PRO A 57 -10.67 6.74 11.08
N PHE A 58 -10.62 5.40 11.20
CA PHE A 58 -9.83 4.58 10.27
C PHE A 58 -10.45 4.51 8.87
N PHE A 59 -11.78 4.50 8.77
CA PHE A 59 -12.47 4.59 7.49
C PHE A 59 -12.16 5.92 6.81
N LEU A 60 -12.30 7.02 7.55
CA LEU A 60 -12.01 8.37 7.06
C LEU A 60 -10.53 8.48 6.63
N ALA A 61 -9.60 7.95 7.44
CA ALA A 61 -8.19 7.93 7.11
C ALA A 61 -7.91 7.26 5.76
N LEU A 62 -8.46 6.06 5.53
CA LEU A 62 -8.29 5.38 4.25
C LEU A 62 -8.90 6.17 3.09
N GLU A 63 -10.06 6.77 3.28
CA GLU A 63 -10.72 7.56 2.24
C GLU A 63 -9.96 8.84 1.92
N LEU A 64 -9.40 9.51 2.92
CA LEU A 64 -8.57 10.71 2.73
C LEU A 64 -7.27 10.39 1.99
N ILE A 65 -6.57 9.31 2.36
CA ILE A 65 -5.30 8.91 1.72
C ILE A 65 -5.54 8.46 0.28
N THR A 66 -6.60 7.69 0.03
CA THR A 66 -6.78 7.00 -1.25
C THR A 66 -7.74 7.70 -2.20
N GLY A 67 -8.62 8.57 -1.70
CA GLY A 67 -9.73 9.15 -2.46
C GLY A 67 -10.77 8.12 -2.92
N GLN A 68 -10.78 6.91 -2.32
CA GLN A 68 -11.69 5.82 -2.65
C GLN A 68 -12.38 5.30 -1.40
N LYS A 69 -13.68 5.02 -1.50
CA LYS A 69 -14.48 4.50 -0.39
C LYS A 69 -13.92 3.18 0.14
N SER A 70 -13.74 3.09 1.45
CA SER A 70 -13.20 1.92 2.13
C SER A 70 -14.25 0.83 2.31
N ALA A 71 -13.81 -0.43 2.27
CA ALA A 71 -14.65 -1.61 2.49
C ALA A 71 -14.40 -2.19 3.87
N VAL A 72 -15.47 -2.54 4.56
CA VAL A 72 -15.43 -3.20 5.87
C VAL A 72 -14.93 -4.63 5.73
N THR A 73 -14.13 -5.09 6.69
CA THR A 73 -13.78 -6.50 6.84
C THR A 73 -14.39 -7.06 8.12
N VAL A 74 -15.04 -8.23 8.00
CA VAL A 74 -15.70 -8.91 9.10
C VAL A 74 -15.13 -10.31 9.32
N ALA A 75 -15.20 -10.79 10.57
CA ALA A 75 -14.72 -12.12 10.92
C ALA A 75 -15.60 -13.20 10.29
N LYS A 76 -14.99 -14.11 9.53
CA LYS A 76 -15.68 -15.25 8.90
C LYS A 76 -15.91 -16.40 9.88
N LYS A 77 -14.98 -16.59 10.83
CA LYS A 77 -15.01 -17.66 11.85
C LYS A 77 -14.87 -17.04 13.24
N PRO A 78 -15.51 -17.60 14.27
CA PRO A 78 -15.28 -17.14 15.63
C PRO A 78 -13.88 -17.56 16.10
N VAL A 79 -13.21 -16.67 16.84
CA VAL A 79 -11.90 -16.95 17.48
C VAL A 79 -12.05 -16.67 18.97
N LEU A 80 -12.15 -17.76 19.78
CA LEU A 80 -12.39 -17.70 21.22
C LEU A 80 -11.28 -16.95 21.96
N VAL A 81 -10.02 -17.17 21.57
CA VAL A 81 -8.85 -16.53 22.19
C VAL A 81 -8.92 -15.01 22.12
N LEU A 82 -9.44 -14.46 21.01
CA LEU A 82 -9.58 -13.02 20.77
C LEU A 82 -10.97 -12.49 21.14
N LYS A 83 -11.86 -13.32 21.68
CA LYS A 83 -13.26 -12.99 21.96
C LYS A 83 -14.01 -12.38 20.75
N VAL A 84 -13.64 -12.84 19.54
CA VAL A 84 -14.22 -12.37 18.28
C VAL A 84 -15.30 -13.34 17.84
N HIS A 85 -16.53 -12.85 17.66
CA HIS A 85 -17.65 -13.63 17.12
C HIS A 85 -17.69 -13.54 15.60
N LYS A 86 -18.36 -14.50 14.95
CA LYS A 86 -18.63 -14.42 13.52
C LYS A 86 -19.47 -13.17 13.23
N GLY A 87 -19.03 -12.40 12.21
CA GLY A 87 -19.71 -11.15 11.81
C GLY A 87 -19.20 -9.89 12.52
N THR A 88 -18.34 -9.99 13.54
CA THR A 88 -17.75 -8.80 14.17
C THR A 88 -16.82 -8.06 13.20
N LEU A 89 -16.79 -6.73 13.32
CA LEU A 89 -15.89 -5.86 12.55
C LEU A 89 -14.44 -6.16 12.94
N THR A 90 -13.59 -6.48 11.96
CA THR A 90 -12.17 -6.79 12.18
C THR A 90 -11.23 -5.76 11.57
N GLY A 91 -11.72 -4.95 10.66
CA GLY A 91 -10.89 -3.96 9.99
C GLY A 91 -11.56 -3.27 8.84
N CYS A 92 -10.78 -2.49 8.12
CA CYS A 92 -11.17 -1.87 6.86
C CYS A 92 -10.06 -2.01 5.82
N LYS A 93 -10.44 -2.08 4.55
CA LYS A 93 -9.51 -2.21 3.42
C LYS A 93 -9.92 -1.37 2.23
N VAL A 94 -8.93 -0.97 1.46
CA VAL A 94 -9.11 -0.36 0.13
C VAL A 94 -8.22 -1.08 -0.86
N THR A 95 -8.72 -1.32 -2.06
CA THR A 95 -7.95 -1.92 -3.16
C THR A 95 -7.81 -0.92 -4.29
N LEU A 96 -6.59 -0.48 -4.54
CA LEU A 96 -6.25 0.49 -5.56
C LEU A 96 -5.79 -0.19 -6.85
N ARG A 97 -6.25 0.31 -7.99
CA ARG A 97 -5.89 -0.18 -9.32
C ARG A 97 -5.79 0.99 -10.31
N LYS A 98 -5.07 0.76 -11.44
CA LYS A 98 -4.94 1.74 -12.52
C LYS A 98 -4.52 3.13 -12.01
N LYS A 99 -5.23 4.19 -12.41
CA LYS A 99 -4.90 5.58 -12.06
C LYS A 99 -4.82 5.85 -10.56
N GLN A 100 -5.69 5.24 -9.75
CA GLN A 100 -5.68 5.43 -8.30
C GLN A 100 -4.43 4.81 -7.64
N LEU A 101 -3.95 3.70 -8.19
CA LEU A 101 -2.72 3.06 -7.75
C LEU A 101 -1.52 4.00 -7.92
N PHE A 102 -1.37 4.62 -9.10
CA PHE A 102 -0.25 5.55 -9.38
C PHE A 102 -0.32 6.82 -8.53
N LYS A 103 -1.53 7.39 -8.36
CA LYS A 103 -1.73 8.52 -7.44
C LYS A 103 -1.25 8.19 -6.02
N PHE A 104 -1.62 7.02 -5.53
CA PHE A 104 -1.19 6.59 -4.22
C PHE A 104 0.32 6.37 -4.13
N LEU A 105 0.96 5.83 -5.18
CA LEU A 105 2.42 5.67 -5.22
C LEU A 105 3.15 7.00 -5.12
N ASP A 106 2.68 8.06 -5.80
CA ASP A 106 3.23 9.40 -5.67
C ASP A 106 3.13 9.92 -4.24
N HIS A 107 1.95 9.82 -3.65
CA HIS A 107 1.75 10.21 -2.25
C HIS A 107 2.66 9.42 -1.31
N LEU A 108 2.81 8.12 -1.55
CA LEU A 108 3.64 7.25 -0.73
C LEU A 108 5.13 7.59 -0.86
N ALA A 109 5.62 7.82 -2.08
CA ALA A 109 7.01 8.19 -2.32
C ALA A 109 7.40 9.50 -1.62
N LEU A 110 6.47 10.45 -1.52
CA LEU A 110 6.66 11.70 -0.80
C LEU A 110 6.51 11.55 0.72
N ALA A 111 5.64 10.62 1.17
CA ALA A 111 5.35 10.43 2.58
C ALA A 111 6.43 9.60 3.30
N LEU A 112 6.97 8.54 2.67
CA LEU A 112 7.93 7.62 3.30
C LEU A 112 9.17 8.32 3.90
N PRO A 113 9.82 9.29 3.23
CA PRO A 113 10.99 9.98 3.78
C PRO A 113 10.69 10.81 5.04
N ARG A 114 9.41 11.18 5.28
CA ARG A 114 9.00 11.93 6.47
C ARG A 114 8.94 11.07 7.74
N SER A 115 8.93 9.75 7.61
CA SER A 115 8.85 8.84 8.75
C SER A 115 10.24 8.57 9.33
N GLU A 116 10.47 8.98 10.58
CA GLU A 116 11.71 8.67 11.31
C GLU A 116 11.90 7.18 11.55
N LYS A 117 10.80 6.44 11.69
CA LYS A 117 10.80 4.98 11.97
C LYS A 117 10.98 4.13 10.72
N PHE A 118 10.79 4.72 9.55
CA PHE A 118 10.91 4.00 8.28
C PHE A 118 12.34 4.12 7.72
N LYS A 119 13.15 3.11 7.96
CA LYS A 119 14.55 3.06 7.50
C LYS A 119 14.71 2.66 6.03
N GLY A 120 13.62 2.38 5.32
CA GLY A 120 13.65 1.89 3.93
C GLY A 120 13.11 0.46 3.80
N ILE A 121 13.07 0.00 2.56
CA ILE A 121 12.61 -1.35 2.20
C ILE A 121 13.83 -2.26 2.09
N PHE A 122 14.01 -3.17 3.05
CA PHE A 122 15.13 -4.12 3.02
C PHE A 122 14.88 -5.21 1.98
N LEU A 123 15.88 -5.54 1.18
CA LEU A 123 15.83 -6.61 0.18
C LEU A 123 15.48 -7.97 0.79
N ASP A 124 15.91 -8.25 2.01
CA ASP A 124 15.59 -9.50 2.70
C ASP A 124 14.08 -9.70 2.93
N LYS A 125 13.32 -8.63 3.13
CA LYS A 125 11.86 -8.70 3.23
C LYS A 125 11.23 -9.06 1.89
N ILE A 126 11.80 -8.57 0.79
CA ILE A 126 11.35 -8.89 -0.56
C ILE A 126 11.70 -10.35 -0.90
N LYS A 127 12.91 -10.80 -0.55
CA LYS A 127 13.39 -12.17 -0.77
C LYS A 127 12.57 -13.21 0.01
N LYS A 128 12.22 -12.94 1.26
CA LYS A 128 11.36 -13.82 2.09
C LYS A 128 9.96 -14.00 1.53
N SER A 129 9.49 -13.07 0.71
CA SER A 129 8.20 -13.14 0.05
C SER A 129 8.30 -13.94 -1.27
N ASN A 130 8.30 -15.28 -1.19
CA ASN A 130 8.24 -16.16 -2.38
C ASN A 130 6.92 -16.05 -3.16
N SER A 131 5.97 -15.27 -2.67
CA SER A 131 4.68 -14.99 -3.30
C SER A 131 4.76 -13.77 -4.23
N ASN A 132 3.76 -13.62 -5.08
CA ASN A 132 3.61 -12.42 -5.94
C ASN A 132 3.29 -11.14 -5.14
N THR A 133 3.31 -11.20 -3.81
CA THR A 133 2.94 -10.10 -2.93
C THR A 133 4.13 -9.65 -2.10
N PHE A 134 4.18 -8.36 -1.83
CA PHE A 134 5.12 -7.74 -0.90
C PHE A 134 4.35 -6.80 0.03
N SER A 135 4.63 -6.79 1.32
CA SER A 135 3.92 -5.95 2.28
C SER A 135 4.85 -5.08 3.11
N ILE A 136 4.41 -3.86 3.34
CA ILE A 136 5.05 -2.88 4.22
C ILE A 136 4.05 -2.52 5.33
N ASN A 137 4.53 -2.41 6.55
CA ASN A 137 3.74 -1.95 7.68
C ASN A 137 4.21 -0.55 8.08
N LEU A 138 3.30 0.41 8.05
CA LEU A 138 3.53 1.77 8.52
C LEU A 138 2.93 1.93 9.92
N TYR A 139 3.75 2.33 10.87
CA TYR A 139 3.33 2.55 12.26
C TYR A 139 2.93 3.99 12.53
N ASP A 140 3.40 4.90 11.68
CA ASP A 140 3.14 6.31 11.78
C ASP A 140 2.32 6.75 10.57
N LEU A 141 1.10 7.22 10.81
CA LEU A 141 0.19 7.68 9.76
C LEU A 141 0.26 9.17 9.52
N PHE A 142 0.83 9.94 10.46
CA PHE A 142 1.00 11.40 10.31
C PHE A 142 2.00 11.77 9.21
N ILE A 143 2.69 10.79 8.63
CA ILE A 143 3.48 11.00 7.40
C ILE A 143 2.63 11.48 6.22
N PHE A 144 1.33 11.13 6.21
CA PHE A 144 0.38 11.60 5.21
C PHE A 144 -0.19 12.95 5.67
N TYR A 145 0.14 14.01 4.97
CA TYR A 145 -0.30 15.37 5.30
C TYR A 145 -1.82 15.54 5.37
N GLN A 146 -2.57 14.66 4.66
CA GLN A 146 -4.03 14.66 4.69
C GLN A 146 -4.62 14.27 6.06
N LEU A 147 -3.80 13.63 6.91
CA LEU A 147 -4.25 13.09 8.20
C LEU A 147 -3.83 13.95 9.40
N GLU A 148 -2.94 14.93 9.21
CA GLU A 148 -2.38 15.74 10.31
C GLU A 148 -3.46 16.46 11.12
N SER A 149 -4.59 16.85 10.51
CA SER A 149 -5.66 17.63 11.14
C SER A 149 -6.83 16.78 11.65
N GLU A 150 -6.95 15.52 11.26
CA GLU A 150 -8.23 14.79 11.36
C GLU A 150 -8.18 13.57 12.30
N LEU A 151 -7.00 13.14 12.77
CA LEU A 151 -6.88 11.88 13.49
C LEU A 151 -6.28 12.00 14.89
N ASP A 152 -6.82 11.17 15.80
CA ASP A 152 -6.23 10.93 17.11
C ASP A 152 -4.91 10.13 16.99
N PRO A 153 -3.90 10.42 17.86
CA PRO A 153 -2.57 9.80 17.82
C PRO A 153 -2.56 8.28 18.05
N ASN A 154 -3.66 7.70 18.49
CA ASN A 154 -3.80 6.25 18.75
C ASN A 154 -4.11 5.41 17.52
N VAL A 155 -3.84 5.91 16.32
CA VAL A 155 -4.13 5.20 15.07
C VAL A 155 -3.20 4.01 14.90
N GLN A 156 -3.80 2.86 14.61
CA GLN A 156 -3.10 1.59 14.49
C GLN A 156 -2.29 1.51 13.18
N GLN A 157 -1.44 0.51 13.11
CA GLN A 157 -0.59 0.19 11.98
C GLN A 157 -1.37 0.03 10.66
N LEU A 158 -0.92 0.73 9.62
CA LEU A 158 -1.40 0.56 8.25
C LEU A 158 -0.53 -0.47 7.53
N GLN A 159 -1.15 -1.53 7.04
CA GLN A 159 -0.51 -2.51 6.17
C GLN A 159 -0.75 -2.14 4.70
N ILE A 160 0.32 -2.00 3.93
CA ILE A 160 0.31 -1.78 2.49
C ILE A 160 0.81 -3.04 1.81
N VAL A 161 -0.03 -3.66 0.99
CA VAL A 161 0.30 -4.89 0.25
C VAL A 161 0.37 -4.59 -1.23
N PHE A 162 1.54 -4.75 -1.82
CA PHE A 162 1.79 -4.67 -3.25
C PHE A 162 1.58 -6.04 -3.89
N VAL A 163 0.83 -6.12 -4.97
CA VAL A 163 0.56 -7.37 -5.69
C VAL A 163 1.07 -7.24 -7.12
N PHE A 164 2.11 -8.01 -7.42
CA PHE A 164 2.76 -8.07 -8.73
C PHE A 164 2.19 -9.24 -9.57
N ASN A 165 2.47 -9.23 -10.86
CA ASN A 165 2.21 -10.39 -11.73
C ASN A 165 3.39 -11.38 -11.76
N THR A 166 4.57 -11.01 -11.24
CA THR A 166 5.81 -11.79 -11.29
C THR A 166 6.19 -12.35 -9.93
N LYS A 167 6.95 -13.46 -9.95
CA LYS A 167 7.55 -14.07 -8.76
C LYS A 167 9.02 -13.70 -8.59
N LEU A 168 9.70 -13.35 -9.68
CA LEU A 168 11.13 -13.07 -9.68
C LEU A 168 11.45 -11.84 -8.81
N ILE A 169 12.42 -12.01 -7.94
CA ILE A 169 12.80 -10.99 -6.94
C ILE A 169 13.42 -9.78 -7.63
N GLU A 170 14.28 -10.02 -8.62
CA GLU A 170 14.97 -8.97 -9.36
C GLU A 170 14.00 -8.02 -10.07
N GLU A 171 12.97 -8.58 -10.70
CA GLU A 171 11.92 -7.83 -11.37
C GLU A 171 11.10 -6.97 -10.40
N LYS A 172 10.77 -7.51 -9.20
CA LYS A 172 10.07 -6.74 -8.16
C LYS A 172 10.91 -5.59 -7.63
N VAL A 173 12.19 -5.84 -7.37
CA VAL A 173 13.13 -4.81 -6.91
C VAL A 173 13.25 -3.71 -7.96
N PHE A 174 13.40 -4.09 -9.23
CA PHE A 174 13.45 -3.14 -10.33
C PHE A 174 12.17 -2.27 -10.39
N LEU A 175 10.97 -2.87 -10.32
CA LEU A 175 9.72 -2.12 -10.32
C LEU A 175 9.58 -1.17 -9.13
N LEU A 176 9.92 -1.63 -7.91
CA LEU A 176 9.84 -0.79 -6.73
C LEU A 176 10.84 0.38 -6.80
N SER A 177 12.04 0.16 -7.34
CA SER A 177 13.04 1.22 -7.52
C SER A 177 12.61 2.24 -8.59
N SER A 178 12.00 1.78 -9.68
CA SER A 178 11.48 2.66 -10.73
C SER A 178 10.32 3.54 -10.23
N TYR A 179 9.55 3.08 -9.25
CA TYR A 179 8.54 3.90 -8.56
C TYR A 179 9.12 4.78 -7.44
N LYS A 180 10.44 5.01 -7.42
CA LYS A 180 11.14 5.87 -6.44
C LYS A 180 10.91 5.50 -4.98
N LEU A 181 10.60 4.24 -4.72
CA LEU A 181 10.51 3.75 -3.36
C LEU A 181 11.92 3.49 -2.80
N PRO A 182 12.23 3.90 -1.56
CA PRO A 182 13.55 3.76 -0.98
C PRO A 182 13.86 2.30 -0.66
N ILE A 183 14.66 1.65 -1.51
CA ILE A 183 15.14 0.28 -1.32
C ILE A 183 16.56 0.33 -0.74
N LEU A 184 16.78 -0.39 0.35
CA LEU A 184 18.09 -0.60 0.94
C LEU A 184 18.62 -1.95 0.50
N LEU A 185 19.87 -1.93 0.01
CA LEU A 185 20.62 -3.10 -0.43
C LEU A 185 21.12 -3.91 0.76
#